data_385bd9cebb8665aeaae9690f33bea74d
#
_entry.id   385bd9cebb8665aeaae9690f33bea74d
#
_cell.length_a   1.000
_cell.length_b   1.000
_cell.length_c   1.000
_cell.angle_alpha   90.00
_cell.angle_beta   90.00
_cell.angle_gamma   90.00
#
_symmetry.space_group_name_H-M   'P 1'
#
loop_
_entity.id
_entity.type
_entity.pdbx_description
1 polymer ?
#
loop_
_entity_poly.entity_id
_entity_poly.type
_entity_poly.pdbx_seq_one_letter_code
_entity_poly.pdbx_strand_id
1 'polypeptide(L)'
;MEIKKKLLDIVRDKIRFKHYSISTERTYIHWIKRYIFFHDKKHPIEMGKMEIEQFLTNLAVKNRVSPTTQNQAFSEILFLYINLAKIQLRNKEVIWDFFQVK
;
A
#
# COMPACT_ATOMS: atom_id res chain seq x y z
N MET A 1 0.08 -6.77 15.20
CA MET A 1 1.48 -6.72 14.92
C MET A 1 1.94 -7.78 14.02
N GLU A 2 1.60 -9.00 14.32
CA GLU A 2 2.07 -10.09 13.49
C GLU A 2 1.50 -10.07 12.10
N ILE A 3 0.24 -9.67 11.99
CA ILE A 3 -0.37 -9.58 10.68
C ILE A 3 0.37 -8.57 9.82
N LYS A 4 0.68 -7.42 10.41
CA LYS A 4 1.36 -6.39 9.68
C LYS A 4 2.77 -6.81 9.28
N LYS A 5 3.48 -7.45 10.19
CA LYS A 5 4.81 -7.93 9.91
C LYS A 5 4.78 -8.95 8.77
N LYS A 6 3.82 -9.85 8.84
CA LYS A 6 3.65 -10.84 7.81
C LYS A 6 3.38 -10.22 6.46
N LEU A 7 2.52 -9.21 6.45
CA LEU A 7 2.20 -8.51 5.22
C LEU A 7 3.43 -7.86 4.60
N LEU A 8 4.22 -7.20 5.42
CA LEU A 8 5.43 -6.54 4.91
C LEU A 8 6.43 -7.56 4.38
N ASP A 9 6.51 -8.71 4.99
CA ASP A 9 7.38 -9.77 4.49
C ASP A 9 6.94 -10.22 3.10
N ILE A 10 5.66 -10.36 2.91
CA ILE A 10 5.13 -10.75 1.61
C ILE A 10 5.45 -9.69 0.57
N VAL A 11 5.29 -8.44 0.94
CA VAL A 11 5.59 -7.35 0.02
C VAL A 11 7.07 -7.35 -0.35
N ARG A 12 7.95 -7.54 0.64
CA ARG A 12 9.38 -7.60 0.36
C ARG A 12 9.72 -8.72 -0.59
N ASP A 13 9.12 -9.88 -0.39
CA ASP A 13 9.37 -11.02 -1.25
C ASP A 13 8.98 -10.71 -2.69
N LYS A 14 7.86 -10.03 -2.88
CA LYS A 14 7.43 -9.66 -4.23
C LYS A 14 8.39 -8.67 -4.87
N ILE A 15 8.86 -7.72 -4.09
CA ILE A 15 9.79 -6.72 -4.59
C ILE A 15 11.09 -7.40 -5.02
N ARG A 16 11.58 -8.34 -4.22
CA ARG A 16 12.80 -9.05 -4.54
C ARG A 16 12.61 -9.99 -5.73
N PHE A 17 11.44 -10.58 -5.83
CA PHE A 17 11.14 -11.42 -6.98
C PHE A 17 11.23 -10.62 -8.27
N LYS A 18 10.85 -9.36 -8.24
CA LYS A 18 10.90 -8.49 -9.39
C LYS A 18 12.30 -7.87 -9.58
N HIS A 19 13.24 -8.24 -8.74
CA HIS A 19 14.62 -7.78 -8.85
C HIS A 19 14.78 -6.28 -8.71
N TYR A 20 13.92 -5.66 -7.92
CA TYR A 20 14.09 -4.26 -7.60
C TYR A 20 15.26 -4.09 -6.65
N SER A 21 15.87 -2.90 -6.67
CA SER A 21 17.01 -2.63 -5.82
C SER A 21 16.62 -2.54 -4.36
N ILE A 22 17.62 -2.65 -3.49
CA ILE A 22 17.39 -2.49 -2.05
C ILE A 22 16.82 -1.10 -1.75
N SER A 23 17.30 -0.09 -2.47
CA SER A 23 16.81 1.26 -2.28
C SER A 23 15.33 1.34 -2.62
N THR A 24 14.92 0.71 -3.70
CA THR A 24 13.52 0.68 -4.10
C THR A 24 12.69 -0.06 -3.06
N GLU A 25 13.21 -1.17 -2.56
CA GLU A 25 12.51 -1.93 -1.54
C GLU A 25 12.24 -1.07 -0.31
N ARG A 26 13.24 -0.32 0.13
CA ARG A 26 13.07 0.53 1.30
C ARG A 26 12.02 1.59 1.09
N THR A 27 11.98 2.16 -0.11
CA THR A 27 11.01 3.19 -0.42
C THR A 27 9.59 2.64 -0.40
N TYR A 28 9.39 1.47 -0.99
CA TYR A 28 8.08 0.83 -0.99
C TYR A 28 7.62 0.55 0.44
N ILE A 29 8.48 -0.06 1.23
CA ILE A 29 8.14 -0.41 2.60
C ILE A 29 7.86 0.84 3.41
N HIS A 30 8.65 1.89 3.19
CA HIS A 30 8.46 3.15 3.91
C HIS A 30 7.04 3.71 3.70
N TRP A 31 6.61 3.81 2.45
CA TRP A 31 5.31 4.40 2.17
C TRP A 31 4.16 3.52 2.61
N ILE A 32 4.32 2.20 2.44
CA ILE A 32 3.29 1.27 2.88
C ILE A 32 3.13 1.33 4.39
N LYS A 33 4.24 1.38 5.14
CA LYS A 33 4.16 1.50 6.58
C LYS A 33 3.50 2.80 7.00
N ARG A 34 3.86 3.90 6.36
CA ARG A 34 3.26 5.18 6.70
C ARG A 34 1.76 5.18 6.46
N TYR A 35 1.33 4.55 5.38
CA TYR A 35 -0.08 4.44 5.08
C TYR A 35 -0.81 3.65 6.16
N ILE A 36 -0.26 2.51 6.54
CA ILE A 36 -0.88 1.67 7.54
C ILE A 36 -0.93 2.38 8.90
N PHE A 37 0.15 3.03 9.28
CA PHE A 37 0.16 3.74 10.55
C PHE A 37 -0.75 4.96 10.55
N PHE A 38 -0.90 5.61 9.42
CA PHE A 38 -1.81 6.73 9.31
C PHE A 38 -3.24 6.32 9.68
N HIS A 39 -3.60 5.10 9.38
CA HIS A 39 -4.94 4.58 9.67
C HIS A 39 -4.94 3.66 10.89
N ASP A 40 -4.10 3.99 11.87
CA ASP A 40 -4.08 3.31 13.17
C ASP A 40 -3.82 1.83 13.05
N LYS A 41 -2.90 1.47 12.15
CA LYS A 41 -2.47 0.09 11.96
C LYS A 41 -3.57 -0.84 11.46
N LYS A 42 -4.57 -0.26 10.82
CA LYS A 42 -5.61 -1.08 10.22
C LYS A 42 -5.02 -1.89 9.08
N HIS A 43 -5.46 -3.13 8.95
CA HIS A 43 -4.95 -3.98 7.88
C HIS A 43 -5.45 -3.44 6.53
N PRO A 44 -4.59 -3.36 5.51
CA PRO A 44 -4.98 -2.78 4.23
C PRO A 44 -6.18 -3.46 3.58
N ILE A 45 -6.41 -4.73 3.86
CA ILE A 45 -7.55 -5.42 3.27
C ILE A 45 -8.87 -4.84 3.74
N GLU A 46 -8.86 -4.15 4.87
CA GLU A 46 -10.05 -3.48 5.41
C GLU A 46 -10.14 -2.04 4.97
N MET A 47 -9.20 -1.59 4.16
CA MET A 47 -9.18 -0.21 3.69
C MET A 47 -9.31 -0.22 2.18
N GLY A 48 -9.65 0.94 1.63
CA GLY A 48 -9.84 1.03 0.20
C GLY A 48 -9.56 2.41 -0.32
N LYS A 49 -10.28 2.76 -1.37
CA LYS A 49 -10.06 4.00 -2.07
C LYS A 49 -10.12 5.23 -1.16
N MET A 50 -11.12 5.26 -0.29
CA MET A 50 -11.29 6.41 0.58
C MET A 50 -10.08 6.61 1.49
N GLU A 51 -9.58 5.51 2.05
CA GLU A 51 -8.43 5.60 2.93
C GLU A 51 -7.17 6.02 2.19
N ILE A 52 -7.03 5.58 0.96
CA ILE A 52 -5.90 6.00 0.14
C ILE A 52 -5.99 7.50 -0.11
N GLU A 53 -7.16 7.98 -0.45
CA GLU A 53 -7.34 9.39 -0.71
C GLU A 53 -7.08 10.24 0.52
N GLN A 54 -7.53 9.78 1.67
CA GLN A 54 -7.29 10.49 2.91
C GLN A 54 -5.80 10.63 3.20
N PHE A 55 -5.08 9.55 2.97
CA PHE A 55 -3.65 9.57 3.21
C PHE A 55 -2.94 10.51 2.24
N LEU A 56 -3.27 10.43 0.95
CA LEU A 56 -2.64 11.27 -0.04
C LEU A 56 -2.95 12.75 0.18
N THR A 57 -4.18 13.03 0.58
CA THR A 57 -4.55 14.41 0.89
C THR A 57 -3.75 14.93 2.07
N ASN A 58 -3.57 14.09 3.09
CA ASN A 58 -2.79 14.48 4.24
C ASN A 58 -1.34 14.78 3.86
N LEU A 59 -0.79 13.97 2.97
CA LEU A 59 0.58 14.23 2.50
C LEU A 59 0.67 15.57 1.82
N ALA A 60 -0.29 15.90 0.97
CA ALA A 60 -0.24 17.14 0.22
C ALA A 60 -0.48 18.35 1.12
N VAL A 61 -1.45 18.25 2.02
CA VAL A 61 -1.88 19.40 2.80
C VAL A 61 -1.05 19.60 4.05
N LYS A 62 -0.89 18.56 4.83
CA LYS A 62 -0.17 18.68 6.10
C LYS A 62 1.33 18.57 5.96
N ASN A 63 1.77 17.61 5.17
CA ASN A 63 3.21 17.39 5.01
C ASN A 63 3.79 18.18 3.84
N ARG A 64 2.93 18.74 3.00
CA ARG A 64 3.35 19.59 1.90
C ARG A 64 4.36 18.92 0.98
N VAL A 65 4.16 17.63 0.74
CA VAL A 65 5.05 16.94 -0.19
C VAL A 65 4.77 17.41 -1.60
N SER A 66 5.77 17.27 -2.46
CA SER A 66 5.61 17.65 -3.86
C SER A 66 4.65 16.69 -4.56
N PRO A 67 4.06 17.10 -5.69
CA PRO A 67 3.22 16.19 -6.47
C PRO A 67 3.95 14.92 -6.87
N THR A 68 5.23 15.02 -7.17
CA THR A 68 6.02 13.84 -7.52
C THR A 68 6.08 12.86 -6.36
N THR A 69 6.32 13.36 -5.17
CA THR A 69 6.38 12.50 -3.99
C THR A 69 5.01 11.89 -3.70
N GLN A 70 3.95 12.67 -3.85
CA GLN A 70 2.61 12.16 -3.64
C GLN A 70 2.30 11.03 -4.62
N ASN A 71 2.68 11.21 -5.88
CA ASN A 71 2.48 10.17 -6.89
C ASN A 71 3.29 8.92 -6.57
N GLN A 72 4.49 9.11 -6.07
CA GLN A 72 5.32 7.98 -5.69
C GLN A 72 4.66 7.18 -4.57
N ALA A 73 4.17 7.88 -3.55
CA ALA A 73 3.49 7.21 -2.45
C ALA A 73 2.28 6.43 -2.97
N PHE A 74 1.52 7.05 -3.86
CA PHE A 74 0.35 6.40 -4.43
C PHE A 74 0.74 5.13 -5.20
N SER A 75 1.78 5.22 -6.01
CA SER A 75 2.23 4.06 -6.78
C SER A 75 2.60 2.88 -5.88
N GLU A 76 3.25 3.18 -4.78
CA GLU A 76 3.69 2.11 -3.90
C GLU A 76 2.55 1.51 -3.10
N ILE A 77 1.56 2.32 -2.76
CA ILE A 77 0.36 1.80 -2.13
C ILE A 77 -0.42 0.94 -3.14
N LEU A 78 -0.48 1.36 -4.40
CA LEU A 78 -1.10 0.54 -5.43
C LEU A 78 -0.41 -0.80 -5.59
N PHE A 79 0.91 -0.80 -5.53
CA PHE A 79 1.66 -2.04 -5.60
C PHE A 79 1.23 -2.98 -4.48
N LEU A 80 1.05 -2.44 -3.28
CA LEU A 80 0.57 -3.24 -2.16
C LEU A 80 -0.77 -3.89 -2.49
N TYR A 81 -1.72 -3.12 -3.01
CA TYR A 81 -3.04 -3.64 -3.27
C TYR A 81 -3.08 -4.61 -4.43
N ILE A 82 -2.24 -4.40 -5.44
CA ILE A 82 -2.15 -5.36 -6.54
C ILE A 82 -1.68 -6.71 -6.01
N ASN A 83 -0.71 -6.70 -5.10
CA ASN A 83 -0.21 -7.95 -4.56
C ASN A 83 -1.18 -8.58 -3.58
N LEU A 84 -1.93 -7.77 -2.84
CA LEU A 84 -2.99 -8.31 -2.01
C LEU A 84 -4.06 -8.99 -2.86
N ALA A 85 -4.36 -8.39 -4.01
CA ALA A 85 -5.33 -8.99 -4.92
C ALA A 85 -4.90 -10.38 -5.36
N LYS A 86 -3.62 -10.51 -5.71
CA LYS A 86 -3.11 -11.81 -6.12
C LYS A 86 -3.20 -12.84 -5.00
N ILE A 87 -2.91 -12.41 -3.79
CA ILE A 87 -2.96 -13.30 -2.65
C ILE A 87 -4.40 -13.70 -2.34
N GLN A 88 -5.32 -12.77 -2.48
CA GLN A 88 -6.71 -12.94 -2.09
C GLN A 88 -7.60 -13.46 -3.22
N LEU A 89 -7.02 -13.89 -4.31
CA LEU A 89 -7.81 -14.39 -5.42
C LEU A 89 -8.72 -15.54 -5.02
N ARG A 90 -8.34 -16.27 -3.99
CA ARG A 90 -9.17 -17.37 -3.51
C ARG A 90 -10.41 -16.87 -2.81
N ASN A 91 -10.32 -15.71 -2.20
CA ASN A 91 -11.45 -15.06 -1.52
C ASN A 91 -11.77 -13.80 -2.28
N LYS A 92 -12.27 -13.98 -3.46
CA LYS A 92 -12.34 -12.90 -4.43
C LYS A 92 -13.23 -11.75 -4.11
N GLU A 93 -14.17 -11.93 -3.23
CA GLU A 93 -15.19 -10.91 -3.10
C GLU A 93 -14.65 -9.57 -2.65
N VAL A 94 -13.74 -9.59 -1.68
CA VAL A 94 -13.17 -8.36 -1.18
C VAL A 94 -12.41 -7.65 -2.27
N ILE A 95 -11.63 -8.40 -3.03
CA ILE A 95 -10.80 -7.82 -4.06
C ILE A 95 -11.64 -7.28 -5.21
N TRP A 96 -12.67 -8.00 -5.58
CA TRP A 96 -13.55 -7.54 -6.62
C TRP A 96 -14.16 -6.20 -6.30
N ASP A 97 -14.60 -6.04 -5.04
CA ASP A 97 -15.19 -4.77 -4.63
C ASP A 97 -14.19 -3.64 -4.79
N PHE A 98 -12.95 -3.87 -4.40
CA PHE A 98 -11.94 -2.84 -4.50
C PHE A 98 -11.71 -2.41 -5.95
N PHE A 99 -11.60 -3.39 -6.85
CA PHE A 99 -11.28 -3.07 -8.23
C PHE A 99 -12.47 -2.59 -9.04
N GLN A 100 -13.67 -2.81 -8.54
CA GLN A 100 -14.85 -2.37 -9.27
C GLN A 100 -15.28 -0.97 -8.93
N VAL A 101 -14.74 -0.42 -7.90
CA VAL A 101 -15.03 0.96 -7.54
C VAL A 101 -14.35 1.89 -8.54
N LYS A 102 -15.11 2.80 -9.06
CA LYS A 102 -14.57 3.73 -10.05
C LYS A 102 -14.55 5.15 -9.56
#